data_895979264563ed8b82cf6396373ed5b0
#
_entry.id   895979264563ed8b82cf6396373ed5b0
#
_cell.length_a   1.000
_cell.length_b   1.000
_cell.length_c   1.000
_cell.angle_alpha   90.00
_cell.angle_beta   90.00
_cell.angle_gamma   90.00
#
_symmetry.space_group_name_H-M   'P 1'
#
loop_
_entity.id
_entity.type
_entity.pdbx_description
1 polymer ?
#
loop_
_entity_poly.entity_id
_entity_poly.type
_entity_poly.pdbx_seq_one_letter_code
_entity_poly.pdbx_strand_id
1 'polypeptide(L)'
;MMLPLPTPRALLIAAGALVVAGLLGAGGWYWHTVAARHAMAAYADAMTRAQPALGPQATAETRAAGIRELEAALTQYPSGPGAAEVAYQLGNLRYEAQQYAQARGAWELAVAQGAPQTLRVLSLSGVAYAWEAERNYAKAVDAFKVALTGLGPKDFYYEELLLGLGRAQELAGQKADATATYRRALSELTHSRRLEEIRARLAALGA
;
A
#
# COMPACT_ATOMS: atom_id res chain seq x y z
N MET A 1 -0.70 -42.66 40.00
CA MET A 1 -0.32 -43.30 38.74
C MET A 1 1.05 -42.76 38.33
N MET A 2 2.15 -43.50 38.60
CA MET A 2 3.51 -43.03 38.26
C MET A 2 3.78 -43.38 36.81
N LEU A 3 4.08 -42.37 36.00
CA LEU A 3 4.53 -42.58 34.63
C LEU A 3 5.89 -43.27 34.65
N PRO A 4 6.11 -44.32 33.84
CA PRO A 4 7.41 -45.01 33.80
C PRO A 4 8.48 -44.05 33.28
N LEU A 5 9.65 -44.06 33.97
CA LEU A 5 10.80 -43.26 33.56
C LEU A 5 11.28 -43.71 32.18
N PRO A 6 11.62 -42.77 31.28
CA PRO A 6 12.08 -43.11 29.93
C PRO A 6 13.38 -43.91 29.97
N THR A 7 13.49 -44.91 29.10
CA THR A 7 14.71 -45.70 28.97
C THR A 7 15.88 -44.86 28.47
N PRO A 8 17.14 -45.16 28.82
CA PRO A 8 18.30 -44.39 28.34
C PRO A 8 18.39 -44.30 26.80
N ARG A 9 17.90 -45.32 26.10
CA ARG A 9 17.78 -45.29 24.60
C ARG A 9 16.76 -44.26 24.12
N ALA A 10 15.61 -44.17 24.79
CA ALA A 10 14.58 -43.18 24.44
C ALA A 10 15.09 -41.74 24.69
N LEU A 11 15.87 -41.52 25.75
CA LEU A 11 16.50 -40.21 26.00
C LEU A 11 17.54 -39.84 24.94
N LEU A 12 18.35 -40.78 24.49
CA LEU A 12 19.31 -40.54 23.39
C LEU A 12 18.61 -40.23 22.07
N ILE A 13 17.53 -40.92 21.73
CA ILE A 13 16.75 -40.67 20.54
C ILE A 13 16.10 -39.27 20.60
N ALA A 14 15.52 -38.93 21.78
CA ALA A 14 14.91 -37.61 21.98
C ALA A 14 15.95 -36.49 21.90
N ALA A 15 17.13 -36.67 22.50
CA ALA A 15 18.22 -35.70 22.38
C ALA A 15 18.72 -35.55 20.94
N GLY A 16 18.86 -36.64 20.19
CA GLY A 16 19.22 -36.61 18.78
C GLY A 16 18.18 -35.89 17.93
N ALA A 17 16.89 -36.14 18.17
CA ALA A 17 15.79 -35.45 17.47
C ALA A 17 15.78 -33.93 17.75
N LEU A 18 16.05 -33.51 18.98
CA LEU A 18 16.16 -32.09 19.35
C LEU A 18 17.35 -31.40 18.66
N VAL A 19 18.50 -32.07 18.56
CA VAL A 19 19.66 -31.53 17.85
C VAL A 19 19.35 -31.37 16.37
N VAL A 20 18.72 -32.35 15.72
CA VAL A 20 18.32 -32.28 14.32
C VAL A 20 17.31 -31.15 14.10
N ALA A 21 16.29 -31.04 14.95
CA ALA A 21 15.31 -29.94 14.88
C ALA A 21 15.96 -28.56 15.06
N GLY A 22 16.94 -28.46 16.00
CA GLY A 22 17.72 -27.24 16.19
C GLY A 22 18.53 -26.86 14.98
N LEU A 23 19.22 -27.82 14.34
CA LEU A 23 20.00 -27.58 13.11
C LEU A 23 19.10 -27.19 11.93
N LEU A 24 17.95 -27.83 11.75
CA LEU A 24 16.98 -27.46 10.70
C LEU A 24 16.42 -26.07 10.97
N GLY A 25 16.07 -25.73 12.21
CA GLY A 25 15.59 -24.40 12.59
C GLY A 25 16.64 -23.32 12.36
N ALA A 26 17.89 -23.54 12.79
CA ALA A 26 19.00 -22.62 12.57
C ALA A 26 19.33 -22.45 11.08
N GLY A 27 19.34 -23.55 10.32
CA GLY A 27 19.54 -23.53 8.88
C GLY A 27 18.45 -22.75 8.15
N GLY A 28 17.19 -23.03 8.46
CA GLY A 28 16.05 -22.29 7.90
C GLY A 28 16.09 -20.81 8.24
N TRP A 29 16.38 -20.45 9.48
CA TRP A 29 16.56 -19.06 9.90
C TRP A 29 17.71 -18.36 9.16
N TYR A 30 18.86 -19.04 9.04
CA TYR A 30 20.01 -18.51 8.31
C TYR A 30 19.65 -18.24 6.84
N TRP A 31 19.04 -19.21 6.14
CA TRP A 31 18.60 -19.05 4.75
C TRP A 31 17.60 -17.90 4.59
N HIS A 32 16.63 -17.79 5.49
CA HIS A 32 15.65 -16.71 5.48
C HIS A 32 16.32 -15.34 5.65
N THR A 33 17.27 -15.22 6.57
CA THR A 33 17.97 -13.94 6.81
C THR A 33 18.89 -13.55 5.63
N VAL A 34 19.56 -14.52 5.01
CA VAL A 34 20.37 -14.28 3.82
C VAL A 34 19.50 -13.84 2.63
N ALA A 35 18.41 -14.56 2.38
CA ALA A 35 17.46 -14.20 1.31
C ALA A 35 16.86 -12.79 1.53
N ALA A 36 16.48 -12.43 2.76
CA ALA A 36 15.99 -11.10 3.09
C ALA A 36 17.04 -10.00 2.82
N ARG A 37 18.32 -10.24 3.13
CA ARG A 37 19.41 -9.29 2.83
C ARG A 37 19.61 -9.09 1.32
N HIS A 38 19.56 -10.16 0.54
CA HIS A 38 19.66 -10.09 -0.92
C HIS A 38 18.48 -9.31 -1.53
N ALA A 39 17.24 -9.56 -1.04
CA ALA A 39 16.07 -8.81 -1.45
C ALA A 39 16.20 -7.32 -1.15
N MET A 40 16.61 -6.96 0.08
CA MET A 40 16.81 -5.56 0.47
C MET A 40 17.86 -4.85 -0.41
N ALA A 41 18.99 -5.53 -0.70
CA ALA A 41 20.02 -4.97 -1.55
C ALA A 41 19.52 -4.75 -2.99
N ALA A 42 18.80 -5.72 -3.55
CA ALA A 42 18.22 -5.62 -4.89
C ALA A 42 17.16 -4.50 -4.97
N TYR A 43 16.33 -4.34 -3.96
CA TYR A 43 15.34 -3.26 -3.89
C TYR A 43 16.01 -1.89 -3.78
N ALA A 44 17.04 -1.74 -2.92
CA ALA A 44 17.78 -0.49 -2.79
C ALA A 44 18.45 -0.08 -4.10
N ASP A 45 19.04 -1.05 -4.80
CA ASP A 45 19.69 -0.84 -6.08
C ASP A 45 18.67 -0.48 -7.19
N ALA A 46 17.54 -1.18 -7.28
CA ALA A 46 16.45 -0.85 -8.20
C ALA A 46 15.85 0.54 -7.93
N MET A 47 15.65 0.91 -6.66
CA MET A 47 15.19 2.24 -6.28
C MET A 47 16.18 3.32 -6.68
N THR A 48 17.48 3.07 -6.54
CA THR A 48 18.53 3.99 -6.96
C THR A 48 18.55 4.18 -8.48
N ARG A 49 18.42 3.10 -9.24
CA ARG A 49 18.31 3.17 -10.71
C ARG A 49 17.01 3.82 -11.19
N ALA A 50 15.92 3.67 -10.46
CA ALA A 50 14.64 4.29 -10.78
C ALA A 50 14.55 5.78 -10.36
N GLN A 51 15.50 6.30 -9.56
CA GLN A 51 15.49 7.70 -9.08
C GLN A 51 15.23 8.76 -10.18
N PRO A 52 15.89 8.68 -11.36
CA PRO A 52 15.64 9.66 -12.44
C PRO A 52 14.17 9.65 -12.93
N ALA A 53 13.47 8.51 -12.80
CA ALA A 53 12.09 8.37 -13.21
C ALA A 53 11.10 9.03 -12.24
N LEU A 54 11.49 9.23 -10.98
CA LEU A 54 10.65 9.80 -9.93
C LEU A 54 10.63 11.34 -9.93
N GLY A 55 11.48 11.96 -10.71
CA GLY A 55 11.60 13.41 -10.77
C GLY A 55 10.48 14.06 -11.60
N PRO A 56 10.14 15.35 -11.31
CA PRO A 56 9.07 16.07 -12.02
C PRO A 56 9.37 16.30 -13.52
N GLN A 57 10.65 16.21 -13.91
CA GLN A 57 11.09 16.38 -15.31
C GLN A 57 11.37 15.03 -16.01
N ALA A 58 10.96 13.91 -15.41
CA ALA A 58 11.16 12.60 -16.01
C ALA A 58 10.44 12.48 -17.36
N THR A 59 11.17 12.05 -18.38
CA THR A 59 10.60 11.75 -19.69
C THR A 59 9.81 10.43 -19.67
N ALA A 60 8.99 10.19 -20.68
CA ALA A 60 8.28 8.92 -20.83
C ALA A 60 9.26 7.73 -20.89
N GLU A 61 10.39 7.91 -21.57
CA GLU A 61 11.43 6.88 -21.67
C GLU A 61 12.09 6.59 -20.33
N THR A 62 12.42 7.65 -19.57
CA THR A 62 13.00 7.52 -18.22
C THR A 62 12.03 6.82 -17.28
N ARG A 63 10.73 7.18 -17.32
CA ARG A 63 9.69 6.48 -16.54
C ARG A 63 9.57 5.02 -16.92
N ALA A 64 9.56 4.70 -18.22
CA ALA A 64 9.51 3.31 -18.68
C ALA A 64 10.75 2.50 -18.23
N ALA A 65 11.93 3.13 -18.17
CA ALA A 65 13.12 2.50 -17.63
C ALA A 65 12.98 2.22 -16.12
N GLY A 66 12.54 3.21 -15.32
CA GLY A 66 12.29 3.06 -13.88
C GLY A 66 11.25 1.97 -13.58
N ILE A 67 10.17 1.90 -14.35
CA ILE A 67 9.16 0.85 -14.23
C ILE A 67 9.81 -0.53 -14.40
N ARG A 68 10.61 -0.73 -15.47
CA ARG A 68 11.30 -2.02 -15.71
C ARG A 68 12.23 -2.43 -14.57
N GLU A 69 12.98 -1.48 -14.01
CA GLU A 69 13.89 -1.74 -12.89
C GLU A 69 13.12 -2.22 -11.63
N LEU A 70 12.03 -1.52 -11.27
CA LEU A 70 11.24 -1.90 -10.10
C LEU A 70 10.50 -3.23 -10.32
N GLU A 71 9.96 -3.48 -11.52
CA GLU A 71 9.32 -4.74 -11.88
C GLU A 71 10.29 -5.91 -11.83
N ALA A 72 11.51 -5.74 -12.36
CA ALA A 72 12.54 -6.77 -12.33
C ALA A 72 12.90 -7.16 -10.90
N ALA A 73 13.06 -6.17 -10.00
CA ALA A 73 13.36 -6.42 -8.60
C ALA A 73 12.23 -7.17 -7.88
N LEU A 74 10.96 -6.78 -8.09
CA LEU A 74 9.80 -7.46 -7.51
C LEU A 74 9.58 -8.86 -8.11
N THR A 75 9.95 -9.08 -9.37
CA THR A 75 9.89 -10.40 -10.01
C THR A 75 10.95 -11.33 -9.43
N GLN A 76 12.17 -10.82 -9.23
CA GLN A 76 13.28 -11.59 -8.67
C GLN A 76 13.05 -11.92 -7.18
N TYR A 77 12.47 -11.00 -6.44
CA TYR A 77 12.16 -11.12 -5.02
C TYR A 77 10.69 -10.71 -4.80
N PRO A 78 9.73 -11.65 -4.94
CA PRO A 78 8.30 -11.32 -4.84
C PRO A 78 7.84 -10.83 -3.47
N SER A 79 8.66 -11.06 -2.44
CA SER A 79 8.36 -10.67 -1.05
C SER A 79 9.65 -10.41 -0.29
N GLY A 80 9.55 -9.64 0.80
CA GLY A 80 10.68 -9.37 1.67
C GLY A 80 10.68 -7.93 2.16
N PRO A 81 11.62 -7.59 3.05
CA PRO A 81 11.75 -6.23 3.56
C PRO A 81 12.04 -5.25 2.42
N GLY A 82 11.18 -4.23 2.25
CA GLY A 82 11.27 -3.25 1.18
C GLY A 82 10.36 -3.51 -0.03
N ALA A 83 9.73 -4.69 -0.14
CA ALA A 83 8.83 -4.99 -1.25
C ALA A 83 7.64 -4.03 -1.34
N ALA A 84 7.06 -3.64 -0.20
CA ALA A 84 5.94 -2.72 -0.13
C ALA A 84 6.30 -1.33 -0.68
N GLU A 85 7.47 -0.81 -0.33
CA GLU A 85 7.99 0.48 -0.79
C GLU A 85 8.25 0.49 -2.29
N VAL A 86 8.87 -0.57 -2.80
CA VAL A 86 9.15 -0.73 -4.25
C VAL A 86 7.84 -0.84 -5.03
N ALA A 87 6.88 -1.64 -4.55
CA ALA A 87 5.57 -1.78 -5.16
C ALA A 87 4.78 -0.46 -5.17
N TYR A 88 4.86 0.32 -4.09
CA TYR A 88 4.26 1.65 -4.02
C TYR A 88 4.85 2.59 -5.07
N GLN A 89 6.18 2.66 -5.18
CA GLN A 89 6.83 3.50 -6.19
C GLN A 89 6.56 3.05 -7.61
N LEU A 90 6.48 1.73 -7.84
CA LEU A 90 6.04 1.19 -9.12
C LEU A 90 4.64 1.66 -9.48
N GLY A 91 3.71 1.66 -8.50
CA GLY A 91 2.37 2.20 -8.68
C GLY A 91 2.37 3.68 -9.09
N ASN A 92 3.19 4.49 -8.43
CA ASN A 92 3.34 5.91 -8.75
C ASN A 92 3.84 6.12 -10.19
N LEU A 93 4.92 5.43 -10.59
CA LEU A 93 5.47 5.54 -11.95
C LEU A 93 4.47 5.08 -13.02
N ARG A 94 3.72 4.02 -12.76
CA ARG A 94 2.68 3.53 -13.67
C ARG A 94 1.52 4.51 -13.79
N TYR A 95 1.13 5.16 -12.69
CA TYR A 95 0.10 6.19 -12.70
C TYR A 95 0.52 7.40 -13.54
N GLU A 96 1.75 7.89 -13.35
CA GLU A 96 2.34 8.97 -14.15
C GLU A 96 2.47 8.60 -15.64
N ALA A 97 2.65 7.31 -15.95
CA ALA A 97 2.63 6.77 -17.31
C ALA A 97 1.20 6.49 -17.82
N GLN A 98 0.16 6.88 -17.09
CA GLN A 98 -1.27 6.64 -17.40
C GLN A 98 -1.65 5.14 -17.51
N GLN A 99 -0.85 4.26 -16.94
CA GLN A 99 -1.09 2.82 -16.85
C GLN A 99 -1.92 2.51 -15.61
N TYR A 100 -3.13 3.07 -15.53
CA TYR A 100 -3.93 3.10 -14.29
C TYR A 100 -4.27 1.72 -13.73
N ALA A 101 -4.61 0.76 -14.59
CA ALA A 101 -4.90 -0.61 -14.15
C ALA A 101 -3.68 -1.28 -13.52
N GLN A 102 -2.49 -1.11 -14.12
CA GLN A 102 -1.24 -1.66 -13.59
C GLN A 102 -0.80 -0.90 -12.33
N ALA A 103 -1.04 0.42 -12.25
CA ALA A 103 -0.78 1.22 -11.06
C ALA A 103 -1.56 0.68 -9.85
N ARG A 104 -2.87 0.39 -10.03
CA ARG A 104 -3.70 -0.22 -8.98
C ARG A 104 -3.11 -1.54 -8.50
N GLY A 105 -2.75 -2.45 -9.43
CA GLY A 105 -2.15 -3.73 -9.05
C GLY A 105 -0.85 -3.58 -8.25
N ALA A 106 -0.02 -2.59 -8.57
CA ALA A 106 1.20 -2.32 -7.83
C ALA A 106 0.93 -1.76 -6.42
N TRP A 107 -0.04 -0.85 -6.25
CA TRP A 107 -0.43 -0.36 -4.92
C TRP A 107 -1.14 -1.43 -4.07
N GLU A 108 -1.98 -2.26 -4.67
CA GLU A 108 -2.57 -3.42 -4.00
C GLU A 108 -1.49 -4.41 -3.54
N LEU A 109 -0.45 -4.63 -4.36
CA LEU A 109 0.72 -5.41 -3.97
C LEU A 109 1.44 -4.78 -2.76
N ALA A 110 1.64 -3.45 -2.74
CA ALA A 110 2.25 -2.77 -1.61
C ALA A 110 1.47 -3.04 -0.31
N VAL A 111 0.14 -2.96 -0.35
CA VAL A 111 -0.74 -3.28 0.79
C VAL A 111 -0.60 -4.75 1.19
N ALA A 112 -0.60 -5.68 0.24
CA ALA A 112 -0.46 -7.12 0.50
C ALA A 112 0.91 -7.49 1.08
N GLN A 113 1.96 -6.74 0.76
CA GLN A 113 3.31 -6.92 1.32
C GLN A 113 3.48 -6.31 2.72
N GLY A 114 2.39 -5.90 3.37
CA GLY A 114 2.43 -5.40 4.74
C GLY A 114 2.94 -3.95 4.85
N ALA A 115 2.62 -3.10 3.90
CA ALA A 115 2.97 -1.69 3.95
C ALA A 115 2.66 -1.06 5.32
N PRO A 116 3.58 -0.25 5.89
CA PRO A 116 3.31 0.54 7.09
C PRO A 116 2.06 1.42 6.91
N GLN A 117 1.40 1.79 8.01
CA GLN A 117 0.11 2.51 7.97
C GLN A 117 0.08 3.68 6.99
N THR A 118 1.09 4.55 7.01
CA THR A 118 1.18 5.70 6.11
C THR A 118 1.23 5.26 4.64
N LEU A 119 2.09 4.30 4.32
CA LEU A 119 2.25 3.79 2.96
C LEU A 119 0.99 3.05 2.48
N ARG A 120 0.34 2.31 3.39
CA ARG A 120 -0.93 1.65 3.13
C ARG A 120 -2.02 2.65 2.76
N VAL A 121 -2.17 3.74 3.51
CA VAL A 121 -3.14 4.81 3.24
C VAL A 121 -2.86 5.46 1.88
N LEU A 122 -1.59 5.80 1.58
CA LEU A 122 -1.19 6.36 0.29
C LEU A 122 -1.46 5.40 -0.87
N SER A 123 -1.18 4.11 -0.70
CA SER A 123 -1.45 3.08 -1.73
C SER A 123 -2.94 2.96 -2.01
N LEU A 124 -3.78 2.88 -0.97
CA LEU A 124 -5.23 2.79 -1.13
C LEU A 124 -5.83 4.07 -1.75
N SER A 125 -5.28 5.24 -1.41
CA SER A 125 -5.68 6.49 -2.06
C SER A 125 -5.32 6.50 -3.54
N GLY A 126 -4.13 6.01 -3.89
CA GLY A 126 -3.70 5.84 -5.28
C GLY A 126 -4.65 4.97 -6.10
N VAL A 127 -5.12 3.86 -5.53
CA VAL A 127 -6.14 2.99 -6.16
C VAL A 127 -7.41 3.78 -6.46
N ALA A 128 -7.89 4.62 -5.51
CA ALA A 128 -9.09 5.43 -5.70
C ALA A 128 -8.89 6.49 -6.81
N TYR A 129 -7.76 7.20 -6.80
CA TYR A 129 -7.43 8.18 -7.85
C TYR A 129 -7.24 7.54 -9.23
N ALA A 130 -6.71 6.31 -9.30
CA ALA A 130 -6.59 5.61 -10.58
C ALA A 130 -7.97 5.25 -11.16
N TRP A 131 -8.94 4.87 -10.34
CA TRP A 131 -10.32 4.68 -10.79
C TRP A 131 -10.97 5.99 -11.25
N GLU A 132 -10.71 7.10 -10.53
CA GLU A 132 -11.19 8.43 -10.93
C GLU A 132 -10.60 8.88 -12.27
N ALA A 133 -9.29 8.66 -12.49
CA ALA A 133 -8.62 8.97 -13.74
C ALA A 133 -9.20 8.20 -14.95
N GLU A 134 -9.62 6.97 -14.74
CA GLU A 134 -10.36 6.15 -15.73
C GLU A 134 -11.84 6.53 -15.84
N ARG A 135 -12.30 7.55 -15.10
CA ARG A 135 -13.71 7.99 -15.02
C ARG A 135 -14.67 6.91 -14.50
N ASN A 136 -14.14 5.92 -13.82
CA ASN A 136 -14.96 4.91 -13.14
C ASN A 136 -15.28 5.38 -11.71
N TYR A 137 -16.11 6.41 -11.64
CA TYR A 137 -16.41 7.11 -10.39
C TYR A 137 -17.08 6.22 -9.33
N ALA A 138 -17.90 5.25 -9.75
CA ALA A 138 -18.49 4.30 -8.80
C ALA A 138 -17.42 3.49 -8.07
N LYS A 139 -16.43 2.94 -8.80
CA LYS A 139 -15.31 2.24 -8.18
C LYS A 139 -14.38 3.16 -7.39
N ALA A 140 -14.22 4.41 -7.82
CA ALA A 140 -13.46 5.41 -7.06
C ALA A 140 -14.12 5.67 -5.69
N VAL A 141 -15.44 5.81 -5.64
CA VAL A 141 -16.20 5.95 -4.38
C VAL A 141 -15.94 4.78 -3.44
N ASP A 142 -16.03 3.54 -3.94
CA ASP A 142 -15.78 2.36 -3.12
C ASP A 142 -14.33 2.29 -2.63
N ALA A 143 -13.37 2.62 -3.49
CA ALA A 143 -11.94 2.65 -3.14
C ALA A 143 -11.63 3.74 -2.09
N PHE A 144 -12.22 4.95 -2.18
CA PHE A 144 -12.07 5.97 -1.15
C PHE A 144 -12.67 5.54 0.19
N LYS A 145 -13.82 4.86 0.19
CA LYS A 145 -14.41 4.28 1.41
C LYS A 145 -13.47 3.27 2.07
N VAL A 146 -12.85 2.40 1.26
CA VAL A 146 -11.85 1.44 1.76
C VAL A 146 -10.63 2.16 2.34
N ALA A 147 -10.12 3.19 1.66
CA ALA A 147 -8.98 3.97 2.13
C ALA A 147 -9.24 4.70 3.46
N LEU A 148 -10.49 5.14 3.69
CA LEU A 148 -10.94 5.80 4.93
C LEU A 148 -11.16 4.83 6.10
N THR A 149 -11.19 3.52 5.85
CA THR A 149 -11.51 2.53 6.89
C THR A 149 -10.50 2.59 8.05
N GLY A 150 -11.01 2.83 9.26
CA GLY A 150 -10.19 2.90 10.47
C GLY A 150 -9.46 4.22 10.67
N LEU A 151 -9.69 5.22 9.81
CA LEU A 151 -9.13 6.57 9.95
C LEU A 151 -10.14 7.54 10.59
N GLY A 152 -9.63 8.53 11.29
CA GLY A 152 -10.39 9.63 11.88
C GLY A 152 -9.80 11.01 11.58
N PRO A 153 -10.42 12.10 12.04
CA PRO A 153 -10.08 13.48 11.66
C PRO A 153 -8.65 13.92 11.96
N LYS A 154 -7.96 13.21 12.86
CA LYS A 154 -6.57 13.50 13.25
C LYS A 154 -5.55 12.65 12.51
N ASP A 155 -6.01 11.66 11.75
CA ASP A 155 -5.11 10.76 11.05
C ASP A 155 -4.56 11.39 9.78
N PHE A 156 -3.34 10.97 9.45
CA PHE A 156 -2.68 11.38 8.22
C PHE A 156 -3.57 11.07 7.01
N TYR A 157 -3.67 12.04 6.12
CA TYR A 157 -4.37 11.94 4.84
C TYR A 157 -5.91 11.80 4.94
N TYR A 158 -6.52 11.82 6.14
CA TYR A 158 -7.96 11.69 6.33
C TYR A 158 -8.76 12.74 5.58
N GLU A 159 -8.38 14.03 5.72
CA GLU A 159 -9.02 15.15 5.02
C GLU A 159 -9.02 14.94 3.50
N GLU A 160 -7.87 14.59 2.94
CA GLU A 160 -7.71 14.39 1.50
C GLU A 160 -8.63 13.25 0.99
N LEU A 161 -8.67 12.14 1.72
CA LEU A 161 -9.53 11.01 1.37
C LEU A 161 -11.02 11.35 1.49
N LEU A 162 -11.41 12.08 2.53
CA LEU A 162 -12.81 12.46 2.73
C LEU A 162 -13.30 13.42 1.65
N LEU A 163 -12.47 14.39 1.25
CA LEU A 163 -12.79 15.30 0.16
C LEU A 163 -12.72 14.61 -1.21
N GLY A 164 -11.79 13.66 -1.40
CA GLY A 164 -11.74 12.78 -2.56
C GLY A 164 -13.02 11.95 -2.70
N LEU A 165 -13.52 11.37 -1.60
CA LEU A 165 -14.79 10.66 -1.57
C LEU A 165 -15.95 11.55 -2.01
N GLY A 166 -16.07 12.76 -1.42
CA GLY A 166 -17.13 13.71 -1.80
C GLY A 166 -17.09 14.06 -3.28
N ARG A 167 -15.91 14.34 -3.81
CA ARG A 167 -15.72 14.64 -5.24
C ARG A 167 -16.07 13.43 -6.13
N ALA A 168 -15.64 12.22 -5.77
CA ALA A 168 -15.97 11.03 -6.53
C ALA A 168 -17.47 10.75 -6.55
N GLN A 169 -18.17 11.01 -5.43
CA GLN A 169 -19.63 10.92 -5.33
C GLN A 169 -20.33 11.96 -6.21
N GLU A 170 -19.85 13.21 -6.26
CA GLU A 170 -20.34 14.23 -7.20
C GLU A 170 -20.25 13.74 -8.64
N LEU A 171 -19.06 13.28 -9.04
CA LEU A 171 -18.79 12.80 -10.40
C LEU A 171 -19.58 11.55 -10.76
N ALA A 172 -19.90 10.72 -9.76
CA ALA A 172 -20.79 9.56 -9.90
C ALA A 172 -22.30 9.93 -9.94
N GLY A 173 -22.65 11.22 -9.79
CA GLY A 173 -24.05 11.67 -9.71
C GLY A 173 -24.75 11.37 -8.38
N GLN A 174 -24.03 10.94 -7.37
CA GLN A 174 -24.55 10.59 -6.02
C GLN A 174 -24.67 11.86 -5.15
N LYS A 175 -25.50 12.81 -5.55
CA LYS A 175 -25.60 14.14 -4.91
C LYS A 175 -25.90 14.08 -3.41
N ALA A 176 -26.81 13.20 -2.97
CA ALA A 176 -27.18 13.07 -1.56
C ALA A 176 -25.98 12.60 -0.72
N ASP A 177 -25.24 11.62 -1.21
CA ASP A 177 -24.06 11.09 -0.54
C ASP A 177 -22.93 12.12 -0.50
N ALA A 178 -22.67 12.83 -1.62
CA ALA A 178 -21.69 13.91 -1.67
C ALA A 178 -22.02 15.02 -0.66
N THR A 179 -23.30 15.43 -0.58
CA THR A 179 -23.77 16.41 0.41
C THR A 179 -23.50 15.91 1.84
N ALA A 180 -23.82 14.66 2.15
CA ALA A 180 -23.56 14.07 3.46
C ALA A 180 -22.06 14.05 3.79
N THR A 181 -21.23 13.65 2.82
CA THR A 181 -19.77 13.60 2.98
C THR A 181 -19.18 14.99 3.22
N TYR A 182 -19.58 16.02 2.49
CA TYR A 182 -19.10 17.37 2.72
C TYR A 182 -19.60 18.00 4.02
N ARG A 183 -20.83 17.72 4.44
CA ARG A 183 -21.33 18.13 5.78
C ARG A 183 -20.52 17.46 6.89
N ARG A 184 -20.20 16.19 6.74
CA ARG A 184 -19.29 15.48 7.65
C ARG A 184 -17.92 16.17 7.69
N ALA A 185 -17.35 16.50 6.53
CA ALA A 185 -16.07 17.23 6.46
C ALA A 185 -16.13 18.57 7.22
N LEU A 186 -17.18 19.37 7.06
CA LEU A 186 -17.35 20.63 7.80
C LEU A 186 -17.44 20.43 9.32
N SER A 187 -18.10 19.36 9.77
CA SER A 187 -18.26 19.09 11.21
C SER A 187 -16.99 18.53 11.86
N GLU A 188 -16.21 17.73 11.13
CA GLU A 188 -15.06 17.04 11.68
C GLU A 188 -13.73 17.81 11.49
N LEU A 189 -13.61 18.62 10.43
CA LEU A 189 -12.39 19.32 10.02
C LEU A 189 -12.43 20.81 10.33
N THR A 190 -12.83 21.18 11.54
CA THR A 190 -13.10 22.58 11.95
C THR A 190 -11.93 23.54 11.76
N HIS A 191 -10.70 23.04 11.66
CA HIS A 191 -9.48 23.83 11.47
C HIS A 191 -8.88 23.69 10.07
N SER A 192 -9.59 23.04 9.13
CA SER A 192 -9.12 22.88 7.75
C SER A 192 -9.02 24.24 7.03
N ARG A 193 -8.00 24.39 6.22
CA ARG A 193 -7.87 25.54 5.30
C ARG A 193 -8.82 25.43 4.09
N ARG A 194 -9.47 24.29 3.90
CA ARG A 194 -10.37 23.99 2.77
C ARG A 194 -11.85 24.21 3.10
N LEU A 195 -12.19 24.79 4.26
CA LEU A 195 -13.60 24.99 4.66
C LEU A 195 -14.40 25.79 3.63
N GLU A 196 -13.82 26.81 3.02
CA GLU A 196 -14.51 27.60 2.00
C GLU A 196 -14.74 26.80 0.70
N GLU A 197 -13.79 25.97 0.30
CA GLU A 197 -13.96 25.03 -0.81
C GLU A 197 -15.13 24.07 -0.53
N ILE A 198 -15.18 23.49 0.66
CA ILE A 198 -16.24 22.56 1.06
C ILE A 198 -17.63 23.25 1.04
N ARG A 199 -17.72 24.49 1.55
CA ARG A 199 -18.97 25.28 1.51
C ARG A 199 -19.39 25.58 0.07
N ALA A 200 -18.44 25.94 -0.79
CA ALA A 200 -18.72 26.17 -2.20
C ALA A 200 -19.25 24.92 -2.93
N ARG A 201 -18.68 23.74 -2.61
CA ARG A 201 -19.16 22.46 -3.13
C ARG A 201 -20.60 22.16 -2.67
N LEU A 202 -20.90 22.36 -1.39
CA LEU A 202 -22.26 22.20 -0.85
C LEU A 202 -23.25 23.14 -1.52
N ALA A 203 -22.91 24.44 -1.68
CA ALA A 203 -23.75 25.40 -2.38
C ALA A 203 -24.04 25.00 -3.83
N ALA A 204 -23.03 24.48 -4.54
CA ALA A 204 -23.17 23.96 -5.92
C ALA A 204 -24.12 22.73 -5.99
N LEU A 205 -24.17 21.94 -4.92
CA LEU A 205 -25.09 20.81 -4.79
C LEU A 205 -26.52 21.25 -4.37
N GLY A 206 -26.73 22.53 -4.04
CA GLY A 206 -28.01 23.06 -3.57
C GLY A 206 -28.32 22.73 -2.10
N ALA A 207 -27.26 22.59 -1.27
CA ALA A 207 -27.38 22.14 0.12
C ALA A 207 -26.88 23.18 1.14
#